data_5eda6eb9d212a740ee0d27d327c3c063
#
_entry.id   5eda6eb9d212a740ee0d27d327c3c063
#
_cell.length_a   1.000
_cell.length_b   1.000
_cell.length_c   1.000
_cell.angle_alpha   90.00
_cell.angle_beta   90.00
_cell.angle_gamma   90.00
#
_symmetry.space_group_name_H-M   'P 1'
#
loop_
_entity.id
_entity.type
_entity.pdbx_description
1 polymer ?
#
loop_
_entity_poly.entity_id
_entity_poly.type
_entity_poly.pdbx_seq_one_letter_code
_entity_poly.pdbx_strand_id
1 'polypeptide(L)'
;MFDTPFLTLVDGHFPGKPFSYFLLSHVFKGEMWPSLIQKAIAKSWLGYDRMRFLKCSTAFRWLTGANCIFYSFNEKTNLDFFWKKMLEFQSSNFLLTASTAKKGSSWDKSTGLLDDMTYSIIDTRLHEGKHRLVLLGTTGIFGGGCDGRWKGKWADLPVPEAFIPKKVSDEEELDFKKRYFWIEISAFCELFQGITVCRYREGWSVLSIDPKKAARGMENALYLDVKTRCTLTLEIIHPEPSTDNKRSTGLVNIHHGNPGNEVGKVWRSIPRQETTDERAVETEPMEFEPGAYLLINSVTSEKVTPNYRYIIRR
;
A
#
# COMPACT_ATOMS: atom_id res chain seq x y z
N MET A 1 4.74 -2.16 15.58
CA MET A 1 6.14 -1.77 15.81
C MET A 1 6.65 -0.76 14.76
N PHE A 2 5.99 -0.53 13.63
CA PHE A 2 6.52 0.22 12.47
C PHE A 2 5.72 1.49 12.10
N ASP A 3 4.99 2.05 13.06
CA ASP A 3 4.10 3.20 12.82
C ASP A 3 4.73 4.53 13.22
N THR A 4 5.97 4.51 13.69
CA THR A 4 6.80 5.69 13.95
C THR A 4 8.04 5.65 13.08
N PRO A 5 8.48 6.77 12.51
CA PRO A 5 9.75 6.85 11.81
C PRO A 5 10.88 6.35 12.70
N PHE A 6 11.72 5.48 12.18
CA PHE A 6 12.91 5.00 12.89
C PHE A 6 14.14 5.10 11.99
N LEU A 7 15.28 5.37 12.60
CA LEU A 7 16.55 5.49 11.91
C LEU A 7 17.24 4.12 11.86
N THR A 8 17.56 3.64 10.66
CA THR A 8 18.35 2.43 10.45
C THR A 8 19.68 2.79 9.84
N LEU A 9 20.76 2.54 10.58
CA LEU A 9 22.12 2.73 10.07
C LEU A 9 22.53 1.51 9.26
N VAL A 10 23.03 1.73 8.06
CA VAL A 10 23.57 0.70 7.16
C VAL A 10 24.92 1.17 6.61
N ASP A 11 25.82 0.22 6.37
CA ASP A 11 27.10 0.46 5.70
C ASP A 11 27.00 0.12 4.21
N GLY A 12 28.04 0.42 3.44
CA GLY A 12 28.13 0.18 2.00
C GLY A 12 28.53 -1.26 1.63
N HIS A 13 28.66 -2.19 2.58
CA HIS A 13 28.99 -3.57 2.30
C HIS A 13 27.73 -4.38 2.06
N PHE A 14 27.65 -5.08 0.94
CA PHE A 14 26.50 -5.90 0.56
C PHE A 14 26.86 -7.39 0.60
N PRO A 15 25.96 -8.25 1.09
CA PRO A 15 26.15 -9.68 0.95
C PRO A 15 26.04 -10.03 -0.53
N GLY A 16 27.06 -10.68 -1.08
CA GLY A 16 27.02 -11.10 -2.47
C GLY A 16 28.12 -12.09 -2.77
N LYS A 17 27.79 -13.14 -3.52
CA LYS A 17 28.74 -13.78 -4.41
C LYS A 17 28.67 -13.00 -5.72
N PRO A 18 29.81 -12.74 -6.41
CA PRO A 18 29.76 -12.19 -7.77
C PRO A 18 28.88 -13.13 -8.59
N PHE A 19 27.73 -12.68 -9.11
CA PHE A 19 26.72 -13.47 -9.84
C PHE A 19 25.53 -14.03 -9.05
N SER A 20 25.32 -13.72 -7.78
CA SER A 20 24.10 -14.11 -7.08
C SER A 20 23.05 -12.99 -7.15
N TYR A 21 22.18 -13.04 -8.14
CA TYR A 21 21.09 -12.08 -8.36
C TYR A 21 19.96 -12.14 -7.32
N PHE A 22 20.01 -13.06 -6.37
CA PHE A 22 18.89 -13.37 -5.49
C PHE A 22 18.73 -12.46 -4.27
N LEU A 23 19.70 -11.62 -3.97
CA LEU A 23 19.72 -10.93 -2.68
C LEU A 23 19.77 -9.41 -2.76
N LEU A 24 19.99 -8.84 -3.94
CA LEU A 24 20.11 -7.40 -4.10
C LEU A 24 19.13 -6.90 -5.15
N SER A 25 18.51 -5.76 -4.88
CA SER A 25 17.77 -5.01 -5.88
C SER A 25 18.67 -4.75 -7.09
N HIS A 26 18.12 -4.90 -8.28
CA HIS A 26 18.87 -4.61 -9.50
C HIS A 26 19.22 -3.12 -9.54
N VAL A 27 20.50 -2.83 -9.60
CA VAL A 27 21.01 -1.47 -9.63
C VAL A 27 21.15 -1.02 -11.08
N PHE A 28 20.42 0.04 -11.43
CA PHE A 28 20.52 0.67 -12.73
C PHE A 28 21.64 1.72 -12.69
N LYS A 29 22.60 1.64 -13.63
CA LYS A 29 23.72 2.61 -13.77
C LYS A 29 24.53 2.91 -12.50
N GLY A 30 24.70 1.93 -11.62
CA GLY A 30 25.51 2.13 -10.41
C GLY A 30 24.80 2.90 -9.29
N GLU A 31 23.50 3.12 -9.38
CA GLU A 31 22.71 3.68 -8.28
C GLU A 31 22.62 2.69 -7.12
N MET A 32 23.19 3.04 -5.98
CA MET A 32 23.25 2.17 -4.80
C MET A 32 22.04 2.31 -3.87
N TRP A 33 21.25 3.34 -4.01
CA TRP A 33 20.14 3.64 -3.07
C TRP A 33 19.10 2.52 -2.96
N PRO A 34 18.68 1.80 -4.03
CA PRO A 34 17.74 0.70 -3.87
C PRO A 34 18.31 -0.44 -3.01
N SER A 35 19.60 -0.76 -3.20
CA SER A 35 20.29 -1.78 -2.42
C SER A 35 20.48 -1.37 -0.95
N LEU A 36 20.72 -0.09 -0.69
CA LEU A 36 20.80 0.46 0.67
C LEU A 36 19.45 0.39 1.38
N ILE A 37 18.36 0.75 0.70
CA ILE A 37 16.99 0.60 1.23
C ILE A 37 16.70 -0.88 1.52
N GLN A 38 16.99 -1.77 0.59
CA GLN A 38 16.80 -3.21 0.78
C GLN A 38 17.57 -3.71 2.00
N LYS A 39 18.83 -3.28 2.18
CA LYS A 39 19.63 -3.62 3.34
C LYS A 39 19.04 -3.10 4.65
N ALA A 40 18.53 -1.86 4.65
CA ALA A 40 17.87 -1.27 5.81
C ALA A 40 16.61 -2.06 6.19
N ILE A 41 15.80 -2.45 5.22
CA ILE A 41 14.64 -3.31 5.42
C ILE A 41 15.07 -4.68 5.96
N ALA A 42 16.08 -5.32 5.36
CA ALA A 42 16.58 -6.62 5.81
C ALA A 42 17.09 -6.56 7.28
N LYS A 43 17.82 -5.49 7.62
CA LYS A 43 18.28 -5.27 8.99
C LYS A 43 17.13 -5.13 9.99
N SER A 44 16.09 -4.40 9.60
CA SER A 44 14.88 -4.19 10.41
C SER A 44 14.01 -5.46 10.51
N TRP A 45 14.07 -6.32 9.50
CA TRP A 45 13.28 -7.57 9.41
C TRP A 45 14.07 -8.81 9.85
N LEU A 46 15.21 -8.63 10.50
CA LEU A 46 16.07 -9.69 11.04
C LEU A 46 16.73 -10.60 9.98
N GLY A 47 16.89 -10.13 8.75
CA GLY A 47 17.66 -10.79 7.72
C GLY A 47 17.05 -10.81 6.33
N TYR A 48 17.89 -11.02 5.31
CA TYR A 48 17.45 -11.09 3.92
C TYR A 48 16.53 -12.28 3.61
N ASP A 49 16.72 -13.40 4.28
CA ASP A 49 15.89 -14.60 4.07
C ASP A 49 14.44 -14.36 4.43
N ARG A 50 14.18 -13.53 5.43
CA ARG A 50 12.84 -13.18 5.85
C ARG A 50 12.14 -12.23 4.88
N MET A 51 12.87 -11.46 4.08
CA MET A 51 12.31 -10.54 3.10
C MET A 51 11.50 -11.25 2.02
N ARG A 52 11.73 -12.53 1.75
CA ARG A 52 10.93 -13.33 0.79
C ARG A 52 9.44 -13.36 1.13
N PHE A 53 9.10 -13.17 2.40
CA PHE A 53 7.73 -13.20 2.91
C PHE A 53 7.19 -11.80 3.20
N LEU A 54 7.93 -10.76 2.83
CA LEU A 54 7.52 -9.40 3.06
C LEU A 54 6.41 -9.02 2.08
N LYS A 55 5.23 -8.74 2.61
CA LYS A 55 4.11 -8.25 1.79
C LYS A 55 4.44 -6.85 1.25
N CYS A 56 4.04 -6.57 0.03
CA CYS A 56 4.24 -5.26 -0.60
C CYS A 56 3.63 -4.12 0.23
N SER A 57 2.48 -4.35 0.84
CA SER A 57 1.84 -3.41 1.76
C SER A 57 2.73 -3.05 2.96
N THR A 58 3.44 -4.02 3.52
CA THR A 58 4.39 -3.78 4.62
C THR A 58 5.58 -2.97 4.16
N ALA A 59 6.14 -3.30 2.99
CA ALA A 59 7.25 -2.53 2.42
C ALA A 59 6.85 -1.08 2.14
N PHE A 60 5.70 -0.85 1.51
CA PHE A 60 5.18 0.50 1.28
C PHE A 60 4.97 1.26 2.58
N ARG A 61 4.38 0.64 3.58
CA ARG A 61 4.16 1.28 4.88
C ARG A 61 5.48 1.70 5.54
N TRP A 62 6.52 0.89 5.44
CA TRP A 62 7.83 1.23 6.00
C TRP A 62 8.51 2.38 5.26
N LEU A 63 8.35 2.44 3.96
CA LEU A 63 8.98 3.46 3.13
C LEU A 63 8.24 4.81 3.19
N THR A 64 6.92 4.78 3.32
CA THR A 64 6.08 5.96 3.15
C THR A 64 5.33 6.37 4.42
N GLY A 65 5.19 5.45 5.39
CA GLY A 65 4.29 5.64 6.53
C GLY A 65 2.80 5.61 6.17
N ALA A 66 2.47 5.46 4.89
CA ALA A 66 1.08 5.49 4.43
C ALA A 66 0.38 4.15 4.63
N ASN A 67 -0.94 4.21 4.80
CA ASN A 67 -1.76 3.02 4.89
C ASN A 67 -1.90 2.35 3.52
N CYS A 68 -2.01 1.01 3.54
CA CYS A 68 -2.18 0.21 2.34
C CYS A 68 -3.45 -0.61 2.43
N ILE A 69 -4.23 -0.61 1.36
CA ILE A 69 -5.47 -1.38 1.24
C ILE A 69 -5.27 -2.44 0.16
N PHE A 70 -5.69 -3.66 0.44
CA PHE A 70 -5.72 -4.73 -0.56
C PHE A 70 -7.13 -4.93 -1.09
N TYR A 71 -7.31 -4.80 -2.39
CA TYR A 71 -8.54 -5.11 -3.10
C TYR A 71 -8.40 -6.45 -3.78
N SER A 72 -9.06 -7.47 -3.26
CA SER A 72 -9.05 -8.83 -3.85
C SER A 72 -10.00 -8.92 -5.04
N PHE A 73 -9.61 -9.70 -6.03
CA PHE A 73 -10.45 -10.06 -7.17
C PHE A 73 -11.10 -11.41 -6.95
N ASN A 74 -12.30 -11.55 -7.47
CA ASN A 74 -13.06 -12.80 -7.51
C ASN A 74 -14.01 -12.78 -8.72
N GLU A 75 -14.70 -13.87 -8.97
CA GLU A 75 -15.64 -14.04 -10.09
C GLU A 75 -16.78 -13.00 -10.12
N LYS A 76 -17.07 -12.35 -8.99
CA LYS A 76 -18.10 -11.32 -8.86
C LYS A 76 -17.54 -9.91 -8.95
N THR A 77 -16.25 -9.74 -9.28
CA THR A 77 -15.63 -8.41 -9.37
C THR A 77 -16.31 -7.59 -10.45
N ASN A 78 -16.93 -6.47 -10.06
CA ASN A 78 -17.56 -5.56 -11.02
C ASN A 78 -16.48 -4.72 -11.72
N LEU A 79 -16.23 -5.02 -13.00
CA LEU A 79 -15.19 -4.38 -13.80
C LEU A 79 -15.41 -2.88 -13.99
N ASP A 80 -16.68 -2.42 -14.09
CA ASP A 80 -16.98 -0.99 -14.25
C ASP A 80 -16.68 -0.21 -12.98
N PHE A 81 -17.07 -0.75 -11.85
CA PHE A 81 -16.74 -0.18 -10.53
C PHE A 81 -15.23 -0.16 -10.32
N PHE A 82 -14.57 -1.28 -10.59
CA PHE A 82 -13.12 -1.39 -10.41
C PHE A 82 -12.35 -0.43 -11.33
N TRP A 83 -12.78 -0.29 -12.59
CA TRP A 83 -12.17 0.66 -13.50
C TRP A 83 -12.26 2.11 -13.00
N LYS A 84 -13.43 2.52 -12.50
CA LYS A 84 -13.60 3.85 -11.89
C LYS A 84 -12.64 4.05 -10.70
N LYS A 85 -12.51 3.02 -9.85
CA LYS A 85 -11.56 3.05 -8.72
C LYS A 85 -10.12 3.16 -9.18
N MET A 86 -9.71 2.46 -10.21
CA MET A 86 -8.35 2.57 -10.77
C MET A 86 -8.05 3.98 -11.25
N LEU A 87 -8.98 4.63 -11.94
CA LEU A 87 -8.83 6.02 -12.38
C LEU A 87 -8.74 6.98 -11.18
N GLU A 88 -9.53 6.76 -10.13
CA GLU A 88 -9.49 7.54 -8.89
C GLU A 88 -8.13 7.39 -8.19
N PHE A 89 -7.60 6.18 -8.07
CA PHE A 89 -6.30 5.92 -7.45
C PHE A 89 -5.16 6.56 -8.24
N GLN A 90 -5.22 6.49 -9.56
CA GLN A 90 -4.23 7.11 -10.44
C GLN A 90 -4.28 8.64 -10.34
N SER A 91 -5.45 9.25 -10.38
CA SER A 91 -5.61 10.70 -10.23
C SER A 91 -5.15 11.22 -8.86
N SER A 92 -5.17 10.36 -7.85
CA SER A 92 -4.65 10.63 -6.50
C SER A 92 -3.15 10.39 -6.36
N ASN A 93 -2.46 9.95 -7.42
CA ASN A 93 -1.04 9.56 -7.42
C ASN A 93 -0.69 8.50 -6.35
N PHE A 94 -1.60 7.58 -6.07
CA PHE A 94 -1.32 6.49 -5.13
C PHE A 94 -0.36 5.48 -5.73
N LEU A 95 0.48 4.86 -4.87
CA LEU A 95 1.36 3.80 -5.32
C LEU A 95 0.56 2.50 -5.41
N LEU A 96 0.62 1.86 -6.57
CA LEU A 96 -0.20 0.69 -6.88
C LEU A 96 0.65 -0.51 -7.28
N THR A 97 0.30 -1.68 -6.75
CA THR A 97 0.87 -2.95 -7.21
C THR A 97 -0.20 -4.00 -7.37
N ALA A 98 0.04 -4.96 -8.24
CA ALA A 98 -0.81 -6.12 -8.44
C ALA A 98 -0.05 -7.40 -8.11
N SER A 99 -0.74 -8.38 -7.53
CA SER A 99 -0.15 -9.66 -7.15
C SER A 99 -0.84 -10.80 -7.88
N THR A 100 -0.05 -11.72 -8.45
CA THR A 100 -0.56 -12.98 -9.02
C THR A 100 -0.81 -14.00 -7.91
N ALA A 101 -1.76 -14.91 -8.14
CA ALA A 101 -2.01 -16.01 -7.21
C ALA A 101 -0.93 -17.09 -7.30
N LYS A 102 -0.70 -17.81 -6.21
CA LYS A 102 0.16 -18.99 -6.20
C LYS A 102 -0.61 -20.18 -6.77
N LYS A 103 -0.31 -20.57 -8.00
CA LYS A 103 -0.96 -21.70 -8.70
C LYS A 103 -0.17 -23.01 -8.66
N GLY A 104 0.97 -23.05 -7.97
CA GLY A 104 1.77 -24.27 -7.76
C GLY A 104 2.89 -24.48 -8.78
N SER A 105 2.94 -23.75 -9.87
CA SER A 105 4.09 -23.66 -10.78
C SER A 105 4.70 -22.28 -10.69
N SER A 106 6.01 -22.17 -10.77
CA SER A 106 6.70 -20.89 -10.69
C SER A 106 6.48 -19.98 -11.90
N TRP A 107 5.92 -20.51 -12.97
CA TRP A 107 5.74 -19.80 -14.23
C TRP A 107 4.63 -20.43 -15.09
N ASP A 108 3.65 -19.64 -15.45
CA ASP A 108 2.65 -20.01 -16.44
C ASP A 108 3.17 -19.68 -17.86
N LYS A 109 3.64 -20.69 -18.57
CA LYS A 109 4.19 -20.54 -19.92
C LYS A 109 3.19 -19.99 -20.93
N SER A 110 1.90 -20.20 -20.73
CA SER A 110 0.85 -19.75 -21.65
C SER A 110 0.61 -18.26 -21.53
N THR A 111 0.66 -17.73 -20.34
CA THR A 111 0.45 -16.30 -20.06
C THR A 111 1.74 -15.49 -20.03
N GLY A 112 2.87 -16.13 -19.71
CA GLY A 112 4.16 -15.48 -19.48
C GLY A 112 4.29 -14.85 -18.09
N LEU A 113 3.22 -14.81 -17.29
CA LEU A 113 3.23 -14.26 -15.95
C LEU A 113 3.84 -15.24 -14.94
N LEU A 114 4.47 -14.71 -13.93
CA LEU A 114 4.99 -15.49 -12.80
C LEU A 114 3.95 -15.64 -11.71
N ASP A 115 3.92 -16.80 -11.09
CA ASP A 115 3.10 -17.06 -9.91
C ASP A 115 3.71 -16.40 -8.65
N ASP A 116 2.85 -16.01 -7.72
CA ASP A 116 3.23 -15.43 -6.42
C ASP A 116 4.17 -14.21 -6.56
N MET A 117 3.93 -13.41 -7.60
CA MET A 117 4.73 -12.23 -7.93
C MET A 117 3.95 -10.94 -7.83
N THR A 118 4.68 -9.87 -7.53
CA THR A 118 4.14 -8.52 -7.48
C THR A 118 4.65 -7.72 -8.69
N TYR A 119 3.71 -7.07 -9.35
CA TYR A 119 3.91 -6.18 -10.50
C TYR A 119 3.53 -4.76 -10.12
N SER A 120 4.31 -3.78 -10.57
CA SER A 120 3.94 -2.37 -10.40
C SER A 120 2.84 -2.00 -11.39
N ILE A 121 1.82 -1.30 -10.93
CA ILE A 121 0.81 -0.68 -11.81
C ILE A 121 1.30 0.74 -12.10
N ILE A 122 1.53 1.03 -13.38
CA ILE A 122 2.18 2.26 -13.82
C ILE A 122 1.17 3.25 -14.37
N ASP A 123 0.23 2.77 -15.20
CA ASP A 123 -0.74 3.61 -15.87
C ASP A 123 -2.03 2.86 -16.18
N THR A 124 -3.09 3.61 -16.46
CA THR A 124 -4.35 3.08 -16.98
C THR A 124 -4.79 3.91 -18.18
N ARG A 125 -5.31 3.25 -19.21
CA ARG A 125 -5.68 3.91 -20.46
C ARG A 125 -6.97 3.34 -21.03
N LEU A 126 -7.85 4.22 -21.50
CA LEU A 126 -8.93 3.85 -22.41
C LEU A 126 -8.42 3.91 -23.85
N HIS A 127 -8.11 2.75 -24.43
CA HIS A 127 -7.58 2.61 -25.78
C HIS A 127 -8.74 2.52 -26.77
N GLU A 128 -8.67 3.27 -27.88
CA GLU A 128 -9.72 3.37 -28.90
C GLU A 128 -11.15 3.61 -28.36
N GLY A 129 -11.25 4.29 -27.23
CA GLY A 129 -12.53 4.62 -26.58
C GLY A 129 -13.30 3.43 -25.98
N LYS A 130 -12.79 2.21 -26.04
CA LYS A 130 -13.51 1.00 -25.60
C LYS A 130 -12.68 0.00 -24.78
N HIS A 131 -11.37 -0.11 -25.01
CA HIS A 131 -10.50 -1.06 -24.32
C HIS A 131 -9.87 -0.43 -23.09
N ARG A 132 -10.14 -0.99 -21.93
CA ARG A 132 -9.62 -0.53 -20.63
C ARG A 132 -8.32 -1.26 -20.34
N LEU A 133 -7.20 -0.59 -20.53
CA LEU A 133 -5.87 -1.18 -20.40
C LEU A 133 -5.17 -0.71 -19.15
N VAL A 134 -4.44 -1.63 -18.52
CA VAL A 134 -3.57 -1.40 -17.36
C VAL A 134 -2.13 -1.65 -17.79
N LEU A 135 -1.24 -0.67 -17.58
CA LEU A 135 0.19 -0.81 -17.81
C LEU A 135 0.84 -1.36 -16.57
N LEU A 136 1.46 -2.52 -16.72
CA LEU A 136 2.20 -3.19 -15.65
C LEU A 136 3.70 -3.17 -15.92
N GLY A 137 4.48 -3.04 -14.85
CA GLY A 137 5.93 -3.17 -14.86
C GLY A 137 6.38 -4.38 -14.06
N THR A 138 7.33 -5.13 -14.64
CA THR A 138 8.01 -6.24 -13.96
C THR A 138 9.46 -5.87 -13.67
N THR A 139 10.07 -6.51 -12.68
CA THR A 139 11.50 -6.34 -12.40
C THR A 139 12.40 -6.96 -13.49
N GLY A 140 11.85 -7.80 -14.38
CA GLY A 140 12.45 -8.26 -15.62
C GLY A 140 13.62 -9.22 -15.50
N ILE A 141 14.04 -9.63 -14.29
CA ILE A 141 15.20 -10.50 -14.13
C ILE A 141 14.83 -11.73 -13.33
N PHE A 142 14.30 -12.70 -14.05
CA PHE A 142 14.02 -14.02 -13.51
C PHE A 142 14.89 -15.03 -14.26
N GLY A 143 15.55 -15.94 -13.51
CA GLY A 143 16.35 -16.99 -14.09
C GLY A 143 15.51 -17.91 -15.02
N GLY A 144 16.16 -18.59 -15.95
CA GLY A 144 15.49 -19.60 -16.78
C GLY A 144 14.78 -19.09 -18.03
N GLY A 145 15.06 -17.87 -18.48
CA GLY A 145 14.50 -17.32 -19.74
C GLY A 145 13.07 -16.81 -19.62
N CYS A 146 12.54 -16.69 -18.40
CA CYS A 146 11.26 -16.07 -18.11
C CYS A 146 11.47 -14.60 -17.76
N ASP A 147 10.77 -13.71 -18.46
CA ASP A 147 10.79 -12.27 -18.21
C ASP A 147 9.62 -11.80 -17.32
N GLY A 148 8.69 -12.71 -16.98
CA GLY A 148 7.49 -12.39 -16.22
C GLY A 148 6.49 -11.49 -16.95
N ARG A 149 6.64 -11.38 -18.29
CA ARG A 149 5.84 -10.46 -19.10
C ARG A 149 4.63 -11.16 -19.68
N TRP A 150 3.49 -10.50 -19.67
CA TRP A 150 2.27 -10.92 -20.36
C TRP A 150 2.50 -11.11 -21.86
N LYS A 151 1.99 -12.21 -22.42
CA LYS A 151 2.12 -12.58 -23.84
C LYS A 151 0.80 -12.50 -24.61
N GLY A 152 -0.25 -12.06 -23.97
CA GLY A 152 -1.56 -11.97 -24.63
C GLY A 152 -1.76 -10.64 -25.37
N LYS A 153 -3.00 -10.43 -25.81
CA LYS A 153 -3.40 -9.22 -26.53
C LYS A 153 -2.97 -7.96 -25.77
N TRP A 154 -2.54 -6.94 -26.48
CA TRP A 154 -2.11 -5.62 -26.02
C TRP A 154 -0.70 -5.56 -25.39
N ALA A 155 -0.04 -6.70 -25.12
CA ALA A 155 1.26 -6.74 -24.46
C ALA A 155 2.31 -5.82 -25.10
N ASP A 156 2.30 -5.69 -26.41
CA ASP A 156 3.31 -4.98 -27.21
C ASP A 156 2.91 -3.55 -27.59
N LEU A 157 1.83 -3.02 -27.02
CA LEU A 157 1.52 -1.61 -27.22
C LEU A 157 2.64 -0.72 -26.67
N PRO A 158 2.93 0.41 -27.35
CA PRO A 158 3.98 1.32 -26.92
C PRO A 158 3.79 1.81 -25.46
N VAL A 159 4.89 1.79 -24.71
CA VAL A 159 4.96 2.41 -23.39
C VAL A 159 5.04 3.92 -23.57
N PRO A 160 4.26 4.72 -22.80
CA PRO A 160 4.35 6.17 -22.90
C PRO A 160 5.75 6.68 -22.56
N GLU A 161 6.27 7.60 -23.34
CA GLU A 161 7.62 8.16 -23.17
C GLU A 161 7.85 8.79 -21.78
N ALA A 162 6.78 9.26 -21.13
CA ALA A 162 6.87 9.81 -19.78
C ALA A 162 7.40 8.81 -18.73
N PHE A 163 7.26 7.51 -18.99
CA PHE A 163 7.72 6.45 -18.09
C PHE A 163 9.10 5.88 -18.49
N ILE A 164 9.67 6.37 -19.58
CA ILE A 164 11.00 5.93 -20.04
C ILE A 164 12.04 6.85 -19.40
N PRO A 165 13.10 6.30 -18.77
CA PRO A 165 14.15 7.13 -18.19
C PRO A 165 14.82 7.99 -19.25
N LYS A 166 15.00 9.26 -18.95
CA LYS A 166 15.77 10.16 -19.80
C LYS A 166 17.28 9.86 -19.65
N LYS A 167 18.04 9.97 -20.75
CA LYS A 167 19.52 9.77 -20.76
C LYS A 167 19.95 8.30 -20.55
N VAL A 168 19.28 7.38 -21.19
CA VAL A 168 19.70 5.98 -21.32
C VAL A 168 20.23 5.72 -22.74
N SER A 169 21.06 4.70 -22.90
CA SER A 169 21.43 4.22 -24.24
C SER A 169 20.25 3.54 -24.93
N ASP A 170 20.29 3.41 -26.25
CA ASP A 170 19.21 2.75 -27.00
C ASP A 170 18.97 1.29 -26.54
N GLU A 171 20.04 0.57 -26.18
CA GLU A 171 19.94 -0.79 -25.65
C GLU A 171 19.25 -0.82 -24.28
N GLU A 172 19.61 0.11 -23.40
CA GLU A 172 18.99 0.23 -22.07
C GLU A 172 17.53 0.65 -22.19
N GLU A 173 17.19 1.55 -23.12
CA GLU A 173 15.83 1.96 -23.39
C GLU A 173 14.98 0.78 -23.89
N LEU A 174 15.56 -0.04 -24.79
CA LEU A 174 14.89 -1.23 -25.29
C LEU A 174 14.67 -2.26 -24.17
N ASP A 175 15.69 -2.50 -23.32
CA ASP A 175 15.55 -3.39 -22.17
C ASP A 175 14.53 -2.86 -21.17
N PHE A 176 14.51 -1.55 -20.95
CA PHE A 176 13.52 -0.91 -20.09
C PHE A 176 12.11 -1.10 -20.64
N LYS A 177 11.88 -0.83 -21.92
CA LYS A 177 10.57 -1.02 -22.58
C LYS A 177 10.07 -2.47 -22.50
N LYS A 178 10.96 -3.44 -22.58
CA LYS A 178 10.61 -4.87 -22.45
C LYS A 178 10.08 -5.27 -21.09
N ARG A 179 10.31 -4.47 -20.06
CA ARG A 179 9.80 -4.71 -18.69
C ARG A 179 8.36 -4.30 -18.50
N TYR A 180 7.77 -3.56 -19.44
CA TYR A 180 6.40 -3.08 -19.36
C TYR A 180 5.51 -3.79 -20.37
N PHE A 181 4.25 -3.95 -20.00
CA PHE A 181 3.25 -4.52 -20.89
C PHE A 181 1.86 -4.02 -20.52
N TRP A 182 1.00 -3.92 -21.53
CA TRP A 182 -0.40 -3.61 -21.35
C TRP A 182 -1.24 -4.89 -21.25
N ILE A 183 -2.23 -4.86 -20.38
CA ILE A 183 -3.20 -5.94 -20.22
C ILE A 183 -4.60 -5.36 -20.10
N GLU A 184 -5.60 -6.00 -20.72
CA GLU A 184 -7.00 -5.58 -20.58
C GLU A 184 -7.54 -5.91 -19.21
N ILE A 185 -8.39 -5.04 -18.65
CA ILE A 185 -8.87 -5.12 -17.27
C ILE A 185 -9.59 -6.43 -16.96
N SER A 186 -10.26 -7.05 -17.94
CA SER A 186 -10.90 -8.35 -17.78
C SER A 186 -9.88 -9.46 -17.52
N ALA A 187 -8.86 -9.57 -18.37
CA ALA A 187 -7.76 -10.52 -18.18
C ALA A 187 -6.93 -10.20 -16.93
N PHE A 188 -6.76 -8.92 -16.61
CA PHE A 188 -6.10 -8.49 -15.38
C PHE A 188 -6.83 -9.02 -14.13
N CYS A 189 -8.15 -8.81 -14.02
CA CYS A 189 -8.91 -9.29 -12.88
C CYS A 189 -9.03 -10.82 -12.81
N GLU A 190 -8.88 -11.52 -13.93
CA GLU A 190 -8.89 -12.99 -13.99
C GLU A 190 -7.56 -13.60 -13.52
N LEU A 191 -6.44 -12.99 -13.91
CA LEU A 191 -5.10 -13.57 -13.72
C LEU A 191 -4.43 -13.10 -12.42
N PHE A 192 -4.82 -11.96 -11.90
CA PHE A 192 -4.27 -11.41 -10.66
C PHE A 192 -5.20 -11.69 -9.48
N GLN A 193 -4.61 -11.87 -8.31
CA GLN A 193 -5.34 -12.07 -7.06
C GLN A 193 -5.98 -10.77 -6.56
N GLY A 194 -5.36 -9.63 -6.86
CA GLY A 194 -5.80 -8.32 -6.42
C GLY A 194 -4.72 -7.26 -6.54
N ILE A 195 -5.05 -6.07 -6.04
CA ILE A 195 -4.14 -4.93 -6.03
C ILE A 195 -3.90 -4.44 -4.60
N THR A 196 -2.68 -3.99 -4.34
CA THR A 196 -2.34 -3.22 -3.14
C THR A 196 -2.29 -1.74 -3.50
N VAL A 197 -3.07 -0.93 -2.81
CA VAL A 197 -3.13 0.52 -2.95
C VAL A 197 -2.48 1.16 -1.74
N CYS A 198 -1.34 1.80 -1.92
CA CYS A 198 -0.70 2.59 -0.89
C CYS A 198 -1.14 4.06 -1.01
N ARG A 199 -1.84 4.56 -0.02
CA ARG A 199 -2.42 5.91 0.01
C ARG A 199 -1.40 6.97 0.40
N TYR A 200 -0.21 6.90 -0.18
CA TYR A 200 0.79 7.95 -0.01
C TYR A 200 0.32 9.25 -0.67
N ARG A 201 0.47 10.36 0.03
CA ARG A 201 0.15 11.70 -0.48
C ARG A 201 1.35 12.60 -0.26
N GLU A 202 1.89 13.09 -1.34
CA GLU A 202 3.00 14.04 -1.29
C GLU A 202 2.60 15.33 -0.58
N GLY A 203 3.52 15.87 0.23
CA GLY A 203 3.29 17.12 0.97
C GLY A 203 2.42 16.98 2.22
N TRP A 204 1.90 15.79 2.54
CA TRP A 204 1.12 15.58 3.74
C TRP A 204 2.02 15.34 4.95
N SER A 205 1.75 16.03 6.02
CA SER A 205 2.38 15.82 7.33
C SER A 205 1.72 14.66 8.07
N VAL A 206 2.52 13.91 8.82
CA VAL A 206 2.04 12.77 9.61
C VAL A 206 2.28 13.04 11.09
N LEU A 207 1.24 12.95 11.90
CA LEU A 207 1.31 13.00 13.36
C LEU A 207 0.83 11.65 13.92
N SER A 208 1.71 10.97 14.66
CA SER A 208 1.38 9.73 15.36
C SER A 208 1.18 10.04 16.84
N ILE A 209 0.05 9.61 17.39
CA ILE A 209 -0.32 9.82 18.78
C ILE A 209 -0.54 8.46 19.44
N ASP A 210 0.28 8.14 20.43
CA ASP A 210 0.07 6.99 21.31
C ASP A 210 -0.71 7.47 22.54
N PRO A 211 -1.97 7.10 22.70
CA PRO A 211 -2.70 7.45 23.88
C PRO A 211 -2.04 6.79 25.10
N LYS A 212 -1.89 7.55 26.19
CA LYS A 212 -1.49 6.97 27.48
C LYS A 212 -2.51 5.88 27.82
N LYS A 213 -2.05 4.76 28.40
CA LYS A 213 -2.91 3.66 28.80
C LYS A 213 -4.14 4.17 29.53
N ALA A 214 -5.31 4.06 28.89
CA ALA A 214 -6.57 4.38 29.54
C ALA A 214 -6.84 3.34 30.65
N ALA A 215 -7.42 3.78 31.75
CA ALA A 215 -7.87 2.86 32.79
C ALA A 215 -8.94 1.90 32.23
N ARG A 216 -8.99 0.68 32.79
CA ARG A 216 -9.95 -0.36 32.37
C ARG A 216 -11.37 0.18 32.40
N GLY A 217 -12.10 0.11 31.29
CA GLY A 217 -13.48 0.59 31.17
C GLY A 217 -13.62 2.05 30.72
N MET A 218 -12.53 2.78 30.44
CA MET A 218 -12.59 4.09 29.84
C MET A 218 -12.53 3.99 28.33
N GLU A 219 -13.42 4.67 27.63
CA GLU A 219 -13.33 4.88 26.20
C GLU A 219 -12.11 5.71 25.86
N ASN A 220 -11.35 5.31 24.84
CA ASN A 220 -10.22 6.11 24.37
C ASN A 220 -10.77 7.25 23.51
N ALA A 221 -10.57 8.46 23.97
CA ALA A 221 -10.92 9.65 23.23
C ALA A 221 -9.67 10.45 22.85
N LEU A 222 -9.64 10.92 21.62
CA LEU A 222 -8.65 11.87 21.14
C LEU A 222 -9.32 13.24 20.96
N TYR A 223 -8.77 14.23 21.63
CA TYR A 223 -9.18 15.62 21.43
C TYR A 223 -8.36 16.25 20.30
N LEU A 224 -9.04 16.85 19.33
CA LEU A 224 -8.45 17.52 18.18
C LEU A 224 -8.92 18.98 18.16
N ASP A 225 -7.98 19.91 18.32
CA ASP A 225 -8.23 21.35 18.23
C ASP A 225 -7.75 21.87 16.87
N VAL A 226 -8.69 22.11 15.97
CA VAL A 226 -8.42 22.58 14.61
C VAL A 226 -8.43 24.11 14.60
N LYS A 227 -7.29 24.73 14.39
CA LYS A 227 -7.14 26.19 14.38
C LYS A 227 -7.48 26.83 13.04
N THR A 228 -7.28 26.11 11.95
CA THR A 228 -7.53 26.57 10.57
C THR A 228 -8.18 25.46 9.79
N ARG A 229 -9.05 25.81 8.84
CA ARG A 229 -9.64 24.83 7.92
C ARG A 229 -8.56 23.95 7.28
N CYS A 230 -8.74 22.65 7.35
CA CYS A 230 -7.78 21.69 6.83
C CYS A 230 -8.46 20.39 6.42
N THR A 231 -7.77 19.63 5.57
CA THR A 231 -8.17 18.27 5.19
C THR A 231 -7.32 17.27 5.94
N LEU A 232 -7.95 16.34 6.64
CA LEU A 232 -7.27 15.30 7.41
C LEU A 232 -7.74 13.91 6.98
N THR A 233 -6.85 12.94 7.07
CA THR A 233 -7.20 11.52 7.20
C THR A 233 -6.83 11.04 8.59
N LEU A 234 -7.66 10.16 9.13
CA LEU A 234 -7.43 9.56 10.44
C LEU A 234 -7.19 8.07 10.23
N GLU A 235 -6.09 7.56 10.74
CA GLU A 235 -5.82 6.13 10.80
C GLU A 235 -5.80 5.71 12.25
N ILE A 236 -6.55 4.66 12.56
CA ILE A 236 -6.65 4.09 13.90
C ILE A 236 -6.08 2.70 13.82
N ILE A 237 -5.01 2.46 14.58
CA ILE A 237 -4.34 1.17 14.66
C ILE A 237 -4.80 0.47 15.91
N HIS A 238 -5.46 -0.67 15.74
CA HIS A 238 -5.86 -1.52 16.84
C HIS A 238 -4.65 -2.31 17.38
N PRO A 239 -4.62 -2.64 18.67
CA PRO A 239 -3.63 -3.53 19.24
C PRO A 239 -3.70 -4.92 18.58
N GLU A 240 -2.63 -5.70 18.71
CA GLU A 240 -2.61 -7.07 18.20
C GLU A 240 -3.80 -7.87 18.75
N PRO A 241 -4.47 -8.68 17.91
CA PRO A 241 -5.55 -9.52 18.38
C PRO A 241 -5.02 -10.47 19.45
N SER A 242 -5.71 -10.52 20.58
CA SER A 242 -5.47 -11.59 21.55
C SER A 242 -5.80 -12.93 20.89
N THR A 243 -5.18 -14.01 21.36
CA THR A 243 -5.29 -15.38 20.84
C THR A 243 -6.73 -15.93 20.66
N ASP A 244 -7.72 -15.20 21.10
CA ASP A 244 -9.14 -15.57 21.10
C ASP A 244 -9.94 -15.13 19.86
N ASN A 245 -9.30 -14.85 18.73
CA ASN A 245 -9.92 -14.67 17.39
C ASN A 245 -11.21 -13.82 17.30
N LYS A 246 -11.60 -13.08 18.33
CA LYS A 246 -12.73 -12.15 18.27
C LYS A 246 -12.24 -10.78 17.86
N ARG A 247 -12.38 -10.49 16.57
CA ARG A 247 -12.12 -9.17 15.98
C ARG A 247 -13.03 -8.15 16.65
N SER A 248 -12.45 -7.15 17.33
CA SER A 248 -13.23 -6.01 17.79
C SER A 248 -13.59 -5.15 16.58
N THR A 249 -14.86 -5.10 16.23
CA THR A 249 -15.36 -4.13 15.26
C THR A 249 -15.43 -2.77 15.95
N GLY A 250 -14.41 -1.96 15.75
CA GLY A 250 -14.40 -0.59 16.29
C GLY A 250 -15.16 0.35 15.33
N LEU A 251 -16.08 1.11 15.84
CA LEU A 251 -16.68 2.27 15.21
C LEU A 251 -16.02 3.51 15.81
N VAL A 252 -15.54 4.42 14.96
CA VAL A 252 -15.03 5.70 15.43
C VAL A 252 -16.06 6.78 15.18
N ASN A 253 -16.51 7.40 16.24
CA ASN A 253 -17.41 8.55 16.20
C ASN A 253 -16.60 9.83 16.40
N ILE A 254 -16.81 10.78 15.51
CA ILE A 254 -16.28 12.14 15.64
C ILE A 254 -17.41 13.04 16.12
N HIS A 255 -17.20 13.71 17.23
CA HIS A 255 -18.13 14.62 17.82
C HIS A 255 -17.57 16.05 17.78
N HIS A 256 -18.44 17.06 17.64
CA HIS A 256 -18.08 18.42 18.04
C HIS A 256 -18.01 18.48 19.57
N GLY A 257 -16.99 19.09 20.14
CA GLY A 257 -16.89 19.15 21.59
C GLY A 257 -15.73 20.01 22.08
N ASN A 258 -15.89 20.53 23.30
CA ASN A 258 -14.85 21.23 24.04
C ASN A 258 -14.26 20.32 25.12
N PRO A 259 -12.97 20.47 25.47
CA PRO A 259 -12.39 19.75 26.59
C PRO A 259 -13.14 20.08 27.91
N GLY A 260 -13.59 19.03 28.58
CA GLY A 260 -14.27 19.18 29.88
C GLY A 260 -15.79 19.37 29.87
N ASN A 261 -16.42 19.39 28.69
CA ASN A 261 -17.87 19.47 28.54
C ASN A 261 -18.48 18.17 28.00
N GLU A 262 -19.82 18.11 28.07
CA GLU A 262 -20.57 17.00 27.53
C GLU A 262 -20.20 16.70 26.06
N VAL A 263 -20.15 15.43 25.75
CA VAL A 263 -19.89 14.96 24.38
C VAL A 263 -21.02 15.48 23.48
N GLY A 264 -20.69 16.33 22.54
CA GLY A 264 -21.64 16.90 21.59
C GLY A 264 -22.26 15.83 20.67
N LYS A 265 -23.14 16.26 19.77
CA LYS A 265 -23.73 15.36 18.78
C LYS A 265 -22.65 14.74 17.90
N VAL A 266 -22.87 13.48 17.49
CA VAL A 266 -22.04 12.82 16.49
C VAL A 266 -22.05 13.63 15.20
N TRP A 267 -20.89 14.10 14.79
CA TRP A 267 -20.70 14.79 13.52
C TRP A 267 -20.49 13.80 12.37
N ARG A 268 -19.68 12.76 12.62
CA ARG A 268 -19.43 11.68 11.65
C ARG A 268 -19.16 10.36 12.36
N SER A 269 -19.66 9.30 11.77
CA SER A 269 -19.27 7.93 12.12
C SER A 269 -18.43 7.34 10.99
N ILE A 270 -17.32 6.73 11.35
CA ILE A 270 -16.37 6.13 10.40
C ILE A 270 -16.57 4.63 10.46
N PRO A 271 -17.16 4.02 9.43
CA PRO A 271 -17.26 2.57 9.35
C PRO A 271 -15.86 1.98 9.14
N ARG A 272 -15.67 0.76 9.61
CA ARG A 272 -14.47 -0.01 9.35
C ARG A 272 -14.29 -0.22 7.85
N GLN A 273 -13.14 0.19 7.31
CA GLN A 273 -12.69 -0.24 5.99
C GLN A 273 -11.81 -1.49 6.15
N GLU A 274 -11.97 -2.46 5.25
CA GLU A 274 -11.06 -3.58 5.18
C GLU A 274 -9.72 -3.10 4.62
N THR A 275 -8.69 -3.15 5.44
CA THR A 275 -7.31 -2.83 5.05
C THR A 275 -6.48 -4.10 4.99
N THR A 276 -5.34 -4.08 4.31
CA THR A 276 -4.39 -5.20 4.31
C THR A 276 -3.78 -5.45 5.68
N ASP A 277 -3.66 -4.41 6.50
CA ASP A 277 -3.44 -4.54 7.93
C ASP A 277 -4.80 -4.56 8.62
N GLU A 278 -5.28 -5.74 8.96
CA GLU A 278 -6.58 -5.93 9.64
C GLU A 278 -6.70 -5.16 10.96
N ARG A 279 -5.58 -4.58 11.44
CA ARG A 279 -5.50 -3.80 12.67
C ARG A 279 -5.68 -2.31 12.45
N ALA A 280 -5.71 -1.83 11.21
CA ALA A 280 -5.82 -0.42 10.92
C ALA A 280 -7.12 -0.07 10.19
N VAL A 281 -7.70 1.06 10.58
CA VAL A 281 -8.84 1.70 9.90
C VAL A 281 -8.41 3.10 9.50
N GLU A 282 -8.49 3.43 8.22
CA GLU A 282 -8.21 4.78 7.71
C GLU A 282 -9.45 5.38 7.10
N THR A 283 -9.67 6.67 7.37
CA THR A 283 -10.77 7.42 6.77
C THR A 283 -10.41 7.88 5.37
N GLU A 284 -11.42 8.16 4.55
CA GLU A 284 -11.24 9.05 3.41
C GLU A 284 -10.84 10.46 3.91
N PRO A 285 -10.22 11.30 3.05
CA PRO A 285 -9.95 12.67 3.40
C PRO A 285 -11.22 13.42 3.80
N MET A 286 -11.16 14.08 4.96
CA MET A 286 -12.28 14.84 5.52
C MET A 286 -11.87 16.29 5.73
N GLU A 287 -12.74 17.22 5.37
CA GLU A 287 -12.55 18.63 5.67
C GLU A 287 -13.01 18.94 7.10
N PHE A 288 -12.14 19.62 7.83
CA PHE A 288 -12.40 20.10 9.17
C PHE A 288 -12.39 21.62 9.18
N GLU A 289 -13.44 22.22 9.70
CA GLU A 289 -13.50 23.66 9.98
C GLU A 289 -12.79 23.96 11.31
N PRO A 290 -12.37 25.22 11.55
CA PRO A 290 -11.84 25.59 12.85
C PRO A 290 -12.80 25.24 13.97
N GLY A 291 -12.30 24.56 15.00
CA GLY A 291 -13.12 24.09 16.10
C GLY A 291 -12.53 22.93 16.88
N ALA A 292 -13.25 22.53 17.89
CA ALA A 292 -12.90 21.41 18.74
C ALA A 292 -13.65 20.15 18.33
N TYR A 293 -12.92 19.03 18.23
CA TYR A 293 -13.47 17.74 17.87
C TYR A 293 -13.01 16.69 18.87
N LEU A 294 -13.89 15.75 19.15
CA LEU A 294 -13.61 14.62 20.02
C LEU A 294 -13.82 13.34 19.22
N LEU A 295 -12.75 12.56 19.06
CA LEU A 295 -12.77 11.26 18.40
C LEU A 295 -12.94 10.19 19.48
N ILE A 296 -14.05 9.49 19.47
CA ILE A 296 -14.35 8.42 20.40
C ILE A 296 -14.36 7.09 19.64
N ASN A 297 -13.54 6.16 20.09
CA ASN A 297 -13.53 4.81 19.57
C ASN A 297 -14.38 3.91 20.45
N SER A 298 -15.50 3.47 19.92
CA SER A 298 -16.42 2.56 20.62
C SER A 298 -15.98 1.12 20.35
N VAL A 299 -15.52 0.41 21.37
CA VAL A 299 -15.14 -1.00 21.31
C VAL A 299 -16.25 -1.86 21.89
N THR A 300 -16.70 -2.81 21.11
CA THR A 300 -17.76 -3.74 21.53
C THR A 300 -17.27 -4.95 22.32
N SER A 301 -15.97 -5.05 22.63
CA SER A 301 -15.38 -6.21 23.32
C SER A 301 -15.00 -5.88 24.76
N GLU A 302 -15.63 -6.55 25.72
CA GLU A 302 -15.39 -6.38 27.17
C GLU A 302 -14.01 -6.86 27.67
N LYS A 303 -13.18 -7.52 26.83
CA LYS A 303 -11.97 -8.23 27.28
C LYS A 303 -10.64 -7.61 26.87
N VAL A 304 -10.60 -6.57 26.06
CA VAL A 304 -9.35 -5.99 25.56
C VAL A 304 -9.21 -4.56 26.04
N THR A 305 -8.16 -4.29 26.81
CA THR A 305 -7.71 -2.90 27.07
C THR A 305 -7.08 -2.39 25.77
N PRO A 306 -7.75 -1.49 25.05
CA PRO A 306 -7.24 -1.06 23.76
C PRO A 306 -6.09 -0.08 23.93
N ASN A 307 -4.93 -0.47 23.43
CA ASN A 307 -3.87 0.50 23.12
C ASN A 307 -4.07 0.90 21.66
N TYR A 308 -4.85 1.94 21.41
CA TYR A 308 -5.02 2.48 20.07
C TYR A 308 -3.93 3.50 19.78
N ARG A 309 -3.42 3.48 18.55
CA ARG A 309 -2.59 4.56 18.04
C ARG A 309 -3.39 5.32 17.00
N TYR A 310 -3.39 6.64 17.11
CA TYR A 310 -3.99 7.52 16.11
C TYR A 310 -2.90 8.10 15.24
N ILE A 311 -3.09 8.03 13.93
CA ILE A 311 -2.23 8.69 12.95
C ILE A 311 -3.09 9.71 12.23
N ILE A 312 -2.66 10.97 12.28
CA ILE A 312 -3.30 12.08 11.58
C ILE A 312 -2.39 12.46 10.43
N ARG A 313 -2.94 12.53 9.23
CA ARG A 313 -2.23 13.00 8.04
C ARG A 313 -2.93 14.26 7.53
N ARG A 314 -2.11 15.27 7.23
CA ARG A 314 -2.56 16.56 6.76
C ARG A 314 -1.75 16.98 5.55
#